data_bd812a56716cd9b98dcb9b99509374c7
#
_entry.id   bd812a56716cd9b98dcb9b99509374c7
#
_cell.length_a   1.000
_cell.length_b   1.000
_cell.length_c   1.000
_cell.angle_alpha   90.00
_cell.angle_beta   90.00
_cell.angle_gamma   90.00
#
_symmetry.space_group_name_H-M   'P 1'
#
loop_
_entity.id
_entity.type
_entity.pdbx_description
1 polymer ?
#
loop_
_entity_poly.entity_id
_entity_poly.type
_entity_poly.pdbx_seq_one_letter_code
_entity_poly.pdbx_strand_id
1 'polypeptide(L)'
;MPDNKDDIILKVDHLTKTFKIKSTQLFGKPSYLNAVNDVSFEVKRGETIGIIGESVCGKSTLGKTLLRLIPATSGDVIYDGNSLMGLSTKEMNDLRKEINMVFQDPYSSLDPRMTTGDLIEEPMIIHNIGTPEERKKRVIELLKLVGLDYYHAIRYPHEFSGGQRQRINIARALAMDVKLLVCDEPVSALDVSVQAQVLNLLKELKDSLGLTYIFISHDLSVVKYISDRIIIMYLGRIMEMGDAEEIYENPAHPYTKALFSAIPPVSPFEVKETIELKGEIPSPLNMPPGCPFGNRCPYCTEECKKAVPELKDMGNGHKVACVRYQNGEIQ
;
A
#
# COMPACT_ATOMS: atom_id res chain seq x y z
N MET A 1 -16.49 24.07 -2.16
CA MET A 1 -16.84 23.44 -3.45
C MET A 1 -17.40 22.08 -3.10
N PRO A 2 -18.45 21.57 -3.73
CA PRO A 2 -18.94 20.23 -3.42
C PRO A 2 -17.85 19.23 -3.81
N ASP A 3 -17.43 18.43 -2.82
CA ASP A 3 -16.50 17.33 -3.03
C ASP A 3 -17.12 16.33 -4.01
N ASN A 4 -16.60 16.32 -5.22
CA ASN A 4 -17.01 15.36 -6.24
C ASN A 4 -16.31 14.03 -5.88
N LYS A 5 -16.97 13.20 -5.05
CA LYS A 5 -16.44 11.89 -4.57
C LYS A 5 -16.09 10.92 -5.71
N ASP A 6 -16.38 11.26 -6.96
CA ASP A 6 -16.04 10.48 -8.15
C ASP A 6 -14.78 10.99 -8.88
N ASP A 7 -14.09 12.00 -8.33
CA ASP A 7 -12.87 12.56 -8.90
C ASP A 7 -11.67 11.61 -8.64
N ILE A 8 -11.11 11.06 -9.72
CA ILE A 8 -9.98 10.13 -9.68
C ILE A 8 -8.69 10.92 -9.51
N ILE A 9 -8.01 10.75 -8.36
CA ILE A 9 -6.69 11.36 -8.12
C ILE A 9 -5.55 10.53 -8.71
N LEU A 10 -5.69 9.18 -8.71
CA LEU A 10 -4.67 8.27 -9.24
C LEU A 10 -5.32 7.17 -10.08
N LYS A 11 -4.80 6.97 -11.28
CA LYS A 11 -5.13 5.83 -12.14
C LYS A 11 -3.87 5.03 -12.45
N VAL A 12 -3.95 3.74 -12.25
CA VAL A 12 -2.90 2.77 -12.55
C VAL A 12 -3.36 1.94 -13.74
N ASP A 13 -2.55 1.89 -14.79
CA ASP A 13 -2.92 1.26 -16.06
C ASP A 13 -1.86 0.24 -16.48
N HIS A 14 -2.22 -1.05 -16.42
CA HIS A 14 -1.38 -2.20 -16.79
C HIS A 14 0.05 -2.15 -16.24
N LEU A 15 0.19 -1.67 -14.98
CA LEU A 15 1.48 -1.45 -14.34
C LEU A 15 2.22 -2.77 -14.11
N THR A 16 3.46 -2.83 -14.59
CA THR A 16 4.34 -4.00 -14.42
C THR A 16 5.71 -3.58 -13.93
N LYS A 17 6.24 -4.31 -12.94
CA LYS A 17 7.62 -4.18 -12.49
C LYS A 17 8.31 -5.53 -12.45
N THR A 18 9.33 -5.67 -13.29
CA THR A 18 10.17 -6.86 -13.38
C THR A 18 11.59 -6.53 -12.94
N PHE A 19 12.15 -7.38 -12.09
CA PHE A 19 13.55 -7.32 -11.69
C PHE A 19 14.35 -8.40 -12.43
N LYS A 20 15.49 -8.01 -12.99
CA LYS A 20 16.45 -8.92 -13.59
C LYS A 20 17.39 -9.45 -12.52
N ILE A 21 17.34 -10.74 -12.24
CA ILE A 21 18.21 -11.43 -11.28
C ILE A 21 19.37 -12.07 -12.04
N LYS A 22 20.59 -11.70 -11.68
CA LYS A 22 21.79 -12.32 -12.27
C LYS A 22 21.88 -13.78 -11.84
N SER A 23 22.25 -14.66 -12.78
CA SER A 23 22.56 -16.04 -12.43
C SER A 23 23.78 -16.11 -11.51
N THR A 24 23.74 -16.99 -10.54
CA THR A 24 24.91 -17.32 -9.70
C THR A 24 25.92 -18.22 -10.43
N GLN A 25 25.52 -18.83 -11.54
CA GLN A 25 26.40 -19.64 -12.41
C GLN A 25 27.14 -18.75 -13.41
N LEU A 26 28.43 -19.07 -13.67
CA LEU A 26 29.35 -18.25 -14.46
C LEU A 26 28.86 -17.94 -15.90
N PHE A 27 27.98 -18.78 -16.48
CA PHE A 27 27.35 -18.60 -17.80
C PHE A 27 25.83 -18.81 -17.75
N GLY A 28 25.20 -18.71 -16.57
CA GLY A 28 23.76 -18.91 -16.41
C GLY A 28 22.93 -17.77 -17.02
N LYS A 29 21.78 -18.12 -17.60
CA LYS A 29 20.82 -17.12 -18.09
C LYS A 29 20.23 -16.35 -16.89
N PRO A 30 20.00 -15.04 -17.04
CA PRO A 30 19.33 -14.27 -16.01
C PRO A 30 17.89 -14.75 -15.83
N SER A 31 17.41 -14.73 -14.59
CA SER A 31 16.00 -14.95 -14.25
C SER A 31 15.28 -13.61 -14.15
N TYR A 32 13.97 -13.60 -14.33
CA TYR A 32 13.13 -12.41 -14.26
C TYR A 32 12.06 -12.59 -13.18
N LEU A 33 12.00 -11.65 -12.24
CA LEU A 33 11.04 -11.62 -11.15
C LEU A 33 9.98 -10.56 -11.45
N ASN A 34 8.76 -10.96 -11.70
CA ASN A 34 7.62 -10.05 -11.86
C ASN A 34 7.04 -9.71 -10.48
N ALA A 35 7.57 -8.68 -9.83
CA ALA A 35 7.10 -8.27 -8.51
C ALA A 35 5.75 -7.54 -8.58
N VAL A 36 5.47 -6.82 -9.65
CA VAL A 36 4.15 -6.28 -10.03
C VAL A 36 3.89 -6.75 -11.45
N ASN A 37 2.71 -7.27 -11.72
CA ASN A 37 2.41 -7.96 -12.96
C ASN A 37 1.01 -7.62 -13.45
N ASP A 38 0.92 -6.65 -14.35
CA ASP A 38 -0.33 -6.23 -15.01
C ASP A 38 -1.40 -5.78 -14.02
N VAL A 39 -1.08 -4.76 -13.21
CA VAL A 39 -1.94 -4.21 -12.16
C VAL A 39 -2.64 -2.96 -12.68
N SER A 40 -3.99 -2.93 -12.58
CA SER A 40 -4.82 -1.79 -12.98
C SER A 40 -5.89 -1.49 -11.93
N PHE A 41 -5.94 -0.25 -11.46
CA PHE A 41 -6.98 0.25 -10.54
C PHE A 41 -7.01 1.77 -10.53
N GLU A 42 -8.05 2.33 -9.90
CA GLU A 42 -8.22 3.77 -9.74
C GLU A 42 -8.44 4.10 -8.27
N VAL A 43 -7.96 5.27 -7.84
CA VAL A 43 -8.10 5.81 -6.48
C VAL A 43 -8.86 7.12 -6.56
N LYS A 44 -9.92 7.26 -5.80
CA LYS A 44 -10.71 8.49 -5.71
C LYS A 44 -10.06 9.45 -4.71
N ARG A 45 -10.27 10.74 -4.91
CA ARG A 45 -9.80 11.77 -3.98
C ARG A 45 -10.44 11.61 -2.60
N GLY A 46 -9.64 11.69 -1.54
CA GLY A 46 -10.10 11.48 -0.16
C GLY A 46 -10.40 10.02 0.20
N GLU A 47 -10.16 9.06 -0.71
CA GLU A 47 -10.35 7.64 -0.47
C GLU A 47 -9.13 7.01 0.23
N THR A 48 -9.38 5.96 1.02
CA THR A 48 -8.33 5.04 1.48
C THR A 48 -8.47 3.70 0.79
N ILE A 49 -7.50 3.34 -0.06
CA ILE A 49 -7.40 1.99 -0.62
C ILE A 49 -6.42 1.17 0.21
N GLY A 50 -6.93 0.06 0.78
CA GLY A 50 -6.11 -0.95 1.44
C GLY A 50 -5.54 -1.97 0.47
N ILE A 51 -4.24 -2.26 0.53
CA ILE A 51 -3.61 -3.31 -0.28
C ILE A 51 -3.15 -4.43 0.64
N ILE A 52 -3.71 -5.62 0.45
CA ILE A 52 -3.52 -6.80 1.29
C ILE A 52 -2.90 -7.95 0.48
N GLY A 53 -2.22 -8.86 1.16
CA GLY A 53 -1.69 -10.10 0.58
C GLY A 53 -0.56 -10.66 1.42
N GLU A 54 -0.17 -11.90 1.14
CA GLU A 54 0.94 -12.56 1.83
C GLU A 54 2.27 -11.80 1.65
N SER A 55 3.24 -12.06 2.53
CA SER A 55 4.58 -11.50 2.40
C SER A 55 5.17 -11.81 1.02
N VAL A 56 5.97 -10.88 0.46
CA VAL A 56 6.64 -11.01 -0.85
C VAL A 56 5.68 -11.04 -2.05
N CYS A 57 4.38 -10.78 -1.90
CA CYS A 57 3.44 -10.74 -3.03
C CYS A 57 3.55 -9.48 -3.92
N GLY A 58 4.43 -8.53 -3.58
CA GLY A 58 4.70 -7.34 -4.41
C GLY A 58 4.13 -6.01 -3.92
N LYS A 59 3.43 -5.96 -2.79
CA LYS A 59 2.76 -4.74 -2.24
C LYS A 59 3.68 -3.53 -2.11
N SER A 60 4.78 -3.67 -1.38
CA SER A 60 5.76 -2.56 -1.18
C SER A 60 6.44 -2.16 -2.49
N THR A 61 6.65 -3.12 -3.41
CA THR A 61 7.16 -2.82 -4.76
C THR A 61 6.13 -2.01 -5.54
N LEU A 62 4.85 -2.37 -5.46
CA LEU A 62 3.76 -1.61 -6.07
C LEU A 62 3.77 -0.17 -5.53
N GLY A 63 3.71 0.03 -4.19
CA GLY A 63 3.73 1.36 -3.57
C GLY A 63 4.91 2.22 -4.03
N LYS A 64 6.12 1.66 -4.07
CA LYS A 64 7.32 2.36 -4.55
C LYS A 64 7.28 2.66 -6.05
N THR A 65 6.65 1.79 -6.85
CA THR A 65 6.53 1.99 -8.30
C THR A 65 5.47 3.06 -8.61
N LEU A 66 4.37 3.11 -7.86
CA LEU A 66 3.34 4.16 -7.97
C LEU A 66 3.92 5.56 -7.80
N LEU A 67 4.85 5.73 -6.86
CA LEU A 67 5.53 7.01 -6.61
C LEU A 67 6.80 7.20 -7.47
N ARG A 68 7.05 6.29 -8.42
CA ARG A 68 8.25 6.32 -9.24
C ARG A 68 9.56 6.41 -8.42
N LEU A 69 9.57 5.83 -7.22
CA LEU A 69 10.79 5.57 -6.44
C LEU A 69 11.57 4.39 -7.05
N ILE A 70 10.85 3.48 -7.69
CA ILE A 70 11.36 2.40 -8.53
C ILE A 70 10.74 2.59 -9.91
N PRO A 71 11.52 2.60 -11.01
CA PRO A 71 10.96 2.74 -12.34
C PRO A 71 10.11 1.52 -12.72
N ALA A 72 8.95 1.74 -13.33
CA ALA A 72 8.14 0.68 -13.92
C ALA A 72 8.89 0.01 -15.09
N THR A 73 8.52 -1.23 -15.39
CA THR A 73 8.99 -1.93 -16.60
C THR A 73 8.07 -1.64 -17.78
N SER A 74 6.75 -1.58 -17.53
CA SER A 74 5.72 -1.18 -18.48
C SER A 74 4.47 -0.71 -17.76
N GLY A 75 3.48 -0.19 -18.50
CA GLY A 75 2.27 0.40 -17.97
C GLY A 75 2.47 1.86 -17.56
N ASP A 76 1.44 2.46 -17.00
CA ASP A 76 1.45 3.86 -16.61
C ASP A 76 0.82 4.10 -15.23
N VAL A 77 1.20 5.20 -14.62
CA VAL A 77 0.58 5.76 -13.42
C VAL A 77 0.22 7.21 -13.74
N ILE A 78 -1.05 7.51 -13.70
CA ILE A 78 -1.61 8.83 -14.03
C ILE A 78 -2.05 9.46 -12.71
N TYR A 79 -1.47 10.58 -12.34
CA TYR A 79 -1.81 11.36 -11.16
C TYR A 79 -2.42 12.70 -11.62
N ASP A 80 -3.60 13.00 -11.14
CA ASP A 80 -4.35 14.22 -11.47
C ASP A 80 -4.36 14.51 -12.98
N GLY A 81 -4.63 13.45 -13.77
CA GLY A 81 -4.67 13.48 -15.24
C GLY A 81 -3.33 13.48 -15.96
N ASN A 82 -2.20 13.49 -15.25
CA ASN A 82 -0.86 13.53 -15.82
C ASN A 82 -0.10 12.21 -15.64
N SER A 83 0.46 11.65 -16.72
CA SER A 83 1.30 10.43 -16.65
C SER A 83 2.59 10.72 -15.91
N LEU A 84 2.87 9.93 -14.86
CA LEU A 84 4.11 10.03 -14.10
C LEU A 84 5.30 9.45 -14.85
N MET A 85 5.07 8.48 -15.73
CA MET A 85 6.15 7.75 -16.40
C MET A 85 6.89 8.62 -17.42
N GLY A 86 6.21 9.62 -17.98
CA GLY A 86 6.77 10.57 -18.94
C GLY A 86 7.46 11.80 -18.33
N LEU A 87 7.28 12.06 -17.03
CA LEU A 87 7.81 13.28 -16.40
C LEU A 87 9.34 13.31 -16.36
N SER A 88 9.91 14.47 -16.58
CA SER A 88 11.33 14.75 -16.30
C SER A 88 11.62 14.67 -14.80
N THR A 89 12.89 14.58 -14.42
CA THR A 89 13.30 14.58 -13.00
C THR A 89 12.85 15.85 -12.28
N LYS A 90 12.85 17.00 -12.94
CA LYS A 90 12.41 18.28 -12.36
C LYS A 90 10.91 18.25 -12.06
N GLU A 91 10.09 17.90 -13.05
CA GLU A 91 8.63 17.79 -12.89
C GLU A 91 8.27 16.77 -11.81
N MET A 92 8.94 15.62 -11.77
CA MET A 92 8.73 14.62 -10.73
C MET A 92 9.13 15.15 -9.34
N ASN A 93 10.19 15.94 -9.21
CA ASN A 93 10.56 16.58 -7.95
C ASN A 93 9.51 17.60 -7.49
N ASP A 94 8.94 18.37 -8.41
CA ASP A 94 7.85 19.28 -8.07
C ASP A 94 6.60 18.53 -7.60
N LEU A 95 6.27 17.40 -8.24
CA LEU A 95 5.14 16.57 -7.87
C LEU A 95 5.32 15.89 -6.49
N ARG A 96 6.55 15.61 -6.06
CA ARG A 96 6.84 15.06 -4.73
C ARG A 96 6.42 15.95 -3.55
N LYS A 97 6.03 17.19 -3.82
CA LYS A 97 5.38 18.05 -2.83
C LYS A 97 3.95 17.60 -2.53
N GLU A 98 3.30 16.94 -3.48
CA GLU A 98 1.90 16.49 -3.39
C GLU A 98 1.75 14.99 -3.13
N ILE A 99 2.73 14.17 -3.53
CA ILE A 99 2.73 12.72 -3.34
C ILE A 99 3.92 12.28 -2.49
N ASN A 100 3.67 11.49 -1.45
CA ASN A 100 4.73 11.08 -0.53
C ASN A 100 4.50 9.66 0.00
N MET A 101 5.46 9.14 0.78
CA MET A 101 5.45 7.80 1.34
C MET A 101 5.87 7.78 2.80
N VAL A 102 5.14 7.03 3.62
CA VAL A 102 5.57 6.58 4.95
C VAL A 102 6.08 5.16 4.81
N PHE A 103 7.35 4.95 5.16
CA PHE A 103 8.03 3.66 5.03
C PHE A 103 7.78 2.74 6.22
N GLN A 104 7.95 1.43 6.00
CA GLN A 104 7.69 0.35 6.95
C GLN A 104 8.51 0.45 8.24
N ASP A 105 9.79 0.78 8.14
CA ASP A 105 10.70 0.84 9.29
C ASP A 105 10.94 2.28 9.75
N PRO A 106 10.35 2.69 10.88
CA PRO A 106 10.56 4.04 11.41
C PRO A 106 11.97 4.30 11.90
N TYR A 107 12.78 3.27 12.15
CA TYR A 107 14.17 3.42 12.59
C TYR A 107 15.08 3.80 11.42
N SER A 108 15.02 3.06 10.33
CA SER A 108 15.86 3.29 9.17
C SER A 108 15.45 4.52 8.34
N SER A 109 14.22 5.01 8.56
CA SER A 109 13.69 6.17 7.84
C SER A 109 14.16 7.52 8.38
N LEU A 110 14.70 7.57 9.60
CA LEU A 110 15.16 8.78 10.28
C LEU A 110 16.68 8.74 10.46
N ASP A 111 17.40 9.77 9.95
CA ASP A 111 18.86 9.87 10.20
C ASP A 111 19.09 10.13 11.71
N PRO A 112 19.77 9.20 12.42
CA PRO A 112 19.96 9.32 13.87
C PRO A 112 20.86 10.49 14.30
N ARG A 113 21.51 11.16 13.34
CA ARG A 113 22.40 12.32 13.59
C ARG A 113 21.68 13.65 13.51
N MET A 114 20.45 13.66 13.00
CA MET A 114 19.61 14.87 12.87
C MET A 114 18.64 14.97 14.03
N THR A 115 18.30 16.17 14.43
CA THR A 115 17.20 16.38 15.38
C THR A 115 15.86 16.14 14.71
N THR A 116 14.83 15.90 15.51
CA THR A 116 13.45 15.72 14.98
C THR A 116 12.98 16.94 14.20
N GLY A 117 13.33 18.15 14.67
CA GLY A 117 13.00 19.38 13.96
C GLY A 117 13.67 19.45 12.59
N ASP A 118 14.97 19.13 12.52
CA ASP A 118 15.72 19.12 11.28
C ASP A 118 15.16 18.09 10.29
N LEU A 119 14.79 16.90 10.76
CA LEU A 119 14.20 15.84 9.94
C LEU A 119 12.86 16.27 9.33
N ILE A 120 12.01 16.97 10.08
CA ILE A 120 10.72 17.46 9.57
C ILE A 120 10.91 18.68 8.67
N GLU A 121 11.93 19.52 8.92
CA GLU A 121 12.25 20.71 8.11
C GLU A 121 12.92 20.35 6.78
N GLU A 122 13.70 19.26 6.74
CA GLU A 122 14.51 18.85 5.58
C GLU A 122 13.76 18.86 4.24
N PRO A 123 12.55 18.27 4.10
CA PRO A 123 11.81 18.32 2.84
C PRO A 123 11.50 19.75 2.36
N MET A 124 11.19 20.66 3.30
CA MET A 124 10.91 22.05 2.96
C MET A 124 12.17 22.78 2.49
N ILE A 125 13.33 22.47 3.07
CA ILE A 125 14.64 23.00 2.63
C ILE A 125 14.96 22.53 1.22
N ILE A 126 14.85 21.21 0.95
CA ILE A 126 15.14 20.59 -0.35
C ILE A 126 14.29 21.22 -1.46
N HIS A 127 13.03 21.50 -1.17
CA HIS A 127 12.08 22.07 -2.13
C HIS A 127 12.02 23.61 -2.10
N ASN A 128 12.89 24.29 -1.33
CA ASN A 128 12.96 25.76 -1.19
C ASN A 128 11.60 26.38 -0.77
N ILE A 129 10.90 25.75 0.17
CA ILE A 129 9.61 26.23 0.68
C ILE A 129 9.83 27.06 1.93
N GLY A 130 9.31 28.29 1.92
CA GLY A 130 9.29 29.21 3.05
C GLY A 130 10.66 29.74 3.50
N THR A 131 10.63 30.72 4.38
CA THR A 131 11.80 31.22 5.10
C THR A 131 12.20 30.28 6.25
N PRO A 132 13.40 30.39 6.83
CA PRO A 132 13.78 29.61 8.01
C PRO A 132 12.79 29.75 9.17
N GLU A 133 12.25 30.93 9.41
CA GLU A 133 11.28 31.22 10.46
C GLU A 133 9.93 30.52 10.20
N GLU A 134 9.45 30.59 8.95
CA GLU A 134 8.21 29.93 8.54
C GLU A 134 8.35 28.40 8.64
N ARG A 135 9.48 27.84 8.24
CA ARG A 135 9.75 26.40 8.36
C ARG A 135 9.75 25.92 9.81
N LYS A 136 10.44 26.66 10.71
CA LYS A 136 10.43 26.34 12.14
C LYS A 136 9.03 26.40 12.73
N LYS A 137 8.21 27.39 12.36
CA LYS A 137 6.81 27.46 12.76
C LYS A 137 6.03 26.25 12.28
N ARG A 138 6.22 25.90 11.00
CA ARG A 138 5.57 24.71 10.39
C ARG A 138 5.96 23.40 11.09
N VAL A 139 7.24 23.23 11.46
CA VAL A 139 7.71 22.08 12.25
C VAL A 139 6.94 21.95 13.58
N ILE A 140 6.75 23.04 14.30
CA ILE A 140 6.00 23.03 15.57
C ILE A 140 4.51 22.69 15.34
N GLU A 141 3.90 23.21 14.26
CA GLU A 141 2.53 22.87 13.88
C GLU A 141 2.39 21.38 13.57
N LEU A 142 3.33 20.82 12.79
CA LEU A 142 3.33 19.40 12.43
C LEU A 142 3.55 18.49 13.63
N LEU A 143 4.45 18.84 14.56
CA LEU A 143 4.62 18.10 15.80
C LEU A 143 3.32 18.05 16.61
N LYS A 144 2.64 19.18 16.79
CA LYS A 144 1.34 19.23 17.46
C LYS A 144 0.29 18.39 16.73
N LEU A 145 0.26 18.46 15.40
CA LEU A 145 -0.69 17.73 14.57
C LEU A 145 -0.57 16.21 14.77
N VAL A 146 0.64 15.69 15.00
CA VAL A 146 0.86 14.27 15.29
C VAL A 146 0.86 13.92 16.79
N GLY A 147 0.45 14.88 17.67
CA GLY A 147 0.35 14.68 19.11
C GLY A 147 1.70 14.67 19.83
N LEU A 148 2.67 15.43 19.31
CA LEU A 148 3.97 15.68 19.94
C LEU A 148 4.10 17.15 20.36
N ASP A 149 4.93 17.40 21.40
CA ASP A 149 5.16 18.75 21.89
C ASP A 149 6.32 19.46 21.16
N TYR A 150 6.35 20.78 21.22
CA TYR A 150 7.37 21.61 20.58
C TYR A 150 8.80 21.29 21.05
N TYR A 151 9.00 20.92 22.33
CA TYR A 151 10.31 20.56 22.86
C TYR A 151 10.88 19.26 22.30
N HIS A 152 10.05 18.46 21.61
CA HIS A 152 10.52 17.29 20.88
C HIS A 152 11.35 17.66 19.65
N ALA A 153 11.24 18.90 19.13
CA ALA A 153 11.99 19.33 17.95
C ALA A 153 13.51 19.22 18.11
N ILE A 154 14.03 19.42 19.35
CA ILE A 154 15.48 19.40 19.63
C ILE A 154 16.02 18.00 20.00
N ARG A 155 15.15 16.99 20.11
CA ARG A 155 15.53 15.63 20.44
C ARG A 155 15.93 14.82 19.22
N TYR A 156 16.72 13.78 19.44
CA TYR A 156 17.18 12.85 18.42
C TYR A 156 16.25 11.61 18.32
N PRO A 157 16.18 10.92 17.16
CA PRO A 157 15.32 9.77 16.97
C PRO A 157 15.46 8.65 18.02
N HIS A 158 16.67 8.42 18.51
CA HIS A 158 16.93 7.37 19.50
C HIS A 158 16.32 7.64 20.89
N GLU A 159 15.89 8.88 21.17
CA GLU A 159 15.23 9.27 22.42
C GLU A 159 13.71 9.02 22.43
N PHE A 160 13.15 8.49 21.34
CA PHE A 160 11.73 8.27 21.15
C PHE A 160 11.35 6.80 21.13
N SER A 161 10.12 6.48 21.57
CA SER A 161 9.51 5.17 21.37
C SER A 161 9.23 4.90 19.88
N GLY A 162 8.98 3.63 19.52
CA GLY A 162 8.63 3.25 18.14
C GLY A 162 7.43 4.03 17.59
N GLY A 163 6.37 4.15 18.39
CA GLY A 163 5.16 4.90 17.99
C GLY A 163 5.41 6.41 17.85
N GLN A 164 6.25 7.00 18.70
CA GLN A 164 6.63 8.40 18.56
C GLN A 164 7.49 8.62 17.30
N ARG A 165 8.43 7.72 16.96
CA ARG A 165 9.18 7.77 15.71
C ARG A 165 8.26 7.67 14.49
N GLN A 166 7.24 6.81 14.55
CA GLN A 166 6.26 6.71 13.47
C GLN A 166 5.48 8.01 13.30
N ARG A 167 5.09 8.67 14.39
CA ARG A 167 4.44 10.00 14.35
C ARG A 167 5.37 11.06 13.73
N ILE A 168 6.68 11.00 14.02
CA ILE A 168 7.69 11.88 13.40
C ILE A 168 7.79 11.62 11.89
N ASN A 169 7.79 10.35 11.45
CA ASN A 169 7.78 10.00 10.02
C ASN A 169 6.53 10.53 9.32
N ILE A 170 5.36 10.43 9.96
CA ILE A 170 4.11 10.99 9.44
C ILE A 170 4.23 12.52 9.34
N ALA A 171 4.72 13.21 10.39
CA ALA A 171 4.93 14.65 10.37
C ALA A 171 5.89 15.08 9.25
N ARG A 172 7.00 14.35 9.06
CA ARG A 172 7.96 14.59 7.97
C ARG A 172 7.31 14.40 6.60
N ALA A 173 6.50 13.35 6.44
CA ALA A 173 5.78 13.10 5.19
C ALA A 173 4.77 14.23 4.86
N LEU A 174 4.20 14.88 5.89
CA LEU A 174 3.24 15.97 5.77
C LEU A 174 3.88 17.37 5.82
N ALA A 175 5.19 17.46 5.75
CA ALA A 175 5.90 18.75 5.80
C ALA A 175 5.53 19.69 4.64
N MET A 176 5.14 19.10 3.52
CA MET A 176 4.67 19.79 2.31
C MET A 176 3.17 19.62 2.11
N ASP A 177 2.66 20.10 0.99
CA ASP A 177 1.21 20.11 0.67
C ASP A 177 0.76 18.78 0.06
N VAL A 178 0.88 17.71 0.85
CA VAL A 178 0.62 16.33 0.41
C VAL A 178 -0.88 16.10 0.21
N LYS A 179 -1.24 15.48 -0.90
CA LYS A 179 -2.61 15.08 -1.26
C LYS A 179 -2.78 13.55 -1.31
N LEU A 180 -1.71 12.85 -1.71
CA LEU A 180 -1.67 11.39 -1.78
C LEU A 180 -0.51 10.85 -0.94
N LEU A 181 -0.82 10.00 0.02
CA LEU A 181 0.17 9.37 0.90
C LEU A 181 0.12 7.84 0.77
N VAL A 182 1.23 7.24 0.36
CA VAL A 182 1.40 5.79 0.39
C VAL A 182 1.97 5.40 1.75
N CYS A 183 1.25 4.57 2.49
CA CYS A 183 1.67 4.05 3.80
C CYS A 183 2.08 2.57 3.63
N ASP A 184 3.38 2.29 3.62
CA ASP A 184 3.92 0.93 3.49
C ASP A 184 4.13 0.32 4.86
N GLU A 185 3.19 -0.54 5.30
CA GLU A 185 3.18 -1.22 6.60
C GLU A 185 3.45 -0.28 7.81
N PRO A 186 2.75 0.87 7.92
CA PRO A 186 3.13 1.94 8.85
C PRO A 186 3.00 1.59 10.33
N VAL A 187 2.40 0.45 10.66
CA VAL A 187 2.16 0.01 12.05
C VAL A 187 2.72 -1.38 12.36
N SER A 188 3.31 -2.07 11.40
CA SER A 188 3.74 -3.49 11.55
C SER A 188 4.80 -3.73 12.62
N ALA A 189 5.63 -2.72 12.93
CA ALA A 189 6.70 -2.80 13.93
C ALA A 189 6.28 -2.28 15.33
N LEU A 190 4.98 -2.00 15.54
CA LEU A 190 4.46 -1.40 16.75
C LEU A 190 3.63 -2.42 17.54
N ASP A 191 3.54 -2.25 18.87
CA ASP A 191 2.60 -3.01 19.68
C ASP A 191 1.13 -2.61 19.41
N VAL A 192 0.19 -3.49 19.72
CA VAL A 192 -1.24 -3.35 19.36
C VAL A 192 -1.85 -2.04 19.86
N SER A 193 -1.49 -1.60 21.07
CA SER A 193 -2.05 -0.37 21.66
C SER A 193 -1.56 0.88 20.94
N VAL A 194 -0.29 0.90 20.53
CA VAL A 194 0.32 1.98 19.78
C VAL A 194 -0.13 1.97 18.32
N GLN A 195 -0.34 0.77 17.73
CA GLN A 195 -0.95 0.64 16.40
C GLN A 195 -2.30 1.37 16.33
N ALA A 196 -3.19 1.11 17.29
CA ALA A 196 -4.51 1.76 17.34
C ALA A 196 -4.40 3.29 17.40
N GLN A 197 -3.45 3.82 18.17
CA GLN A 197 -3.23 5.27 18.28
C GLN A 197 -2.73 5.87 16.94
N VAL A 198 -1.83 5.19 16.23
CA VAL A 198 -1.32 5.66 14.93
C VAL A 198 -2.41 5.57 13.85
N LEU A 199 -3.24 4.53 13.87
CA LEU A 199 -4.36 4.40 12.93
C LEU A 199 -5.42 5.49 13.14
N ASN A 200 -5.76 5.80 14.40
CA ASN A 200 -6.67 6.91 14.71
C ASN A 200 -6.10 8.24 14.22
N LEU A 201 -4.80 8.48 14.49
CA LEU A 201 -4.12 9.67 13.98
C LEU A 201 -4.21 9.77 12.45
N LEU A 202 -3.97 8.69 11.71
CA LEU A 202 -4.07 8.69 10.24
C LEU A 202 -5.50 9.00 9.76
N LYS A 203 -6.54 8.50 10.46
CA LYS A 203 -7.94 8.84 10.15
C LYS A 203 -8.23 10.32 10.39
N GLU A 204 -7.83 10.86 11.55
CA GLU A 204 -7.99 12.28 11.86
C GLU A 204 -7.28 13.18 10.86
N LEU A 205 -6.07 12.80 10.42
CA LEU A 205 -5.32 13.52 9.40
C LEU A 205 -6.00 13.45 8.03
N LYS A 206 -6.55 12.28 7.65
CA LYS A 206 -7.35 12.13 6.42
C LYS A 206 -8.51 13.12 6.39
N ASP A 207 -9.30 13.13 7.45
CA ASP A 207 -10.51 13.94 7.53
C ASP A 207 -10.20 15.44 7.61
N SER A 208 -9.18 15.83 8.38
CA SER A 208 -8.83 17.24 8.58
C SER A 208 -8.07 17.88 7.43
N LEU A 209 -7.27 17.09 6.70
CA LEU A 209 -6.43 17.58 5.59
C LEU A 209 -6.92 17.13 4.21
N GLY A 210 -7.98 16.33 4.11
CA GLY A 210 -8.51 15.81 2.84
C GLY A 210 -7.54 14.85 2.14
N LEU A 211 -6.77 14.07 2.89
CA LEU A 211 -5.74 13.18 2.36
C LEU A 211 -6.34 11.96 1.66
N THR A 212 -5.68 11.52 0.61
CA THR A 212 -5.94 10.23 -0.04
C THR A 212 -4.86 9.25 0.39
N TYR A 213 -5.24 8.01 0.76
CA TYR A 213 -4.29 7.00 1.19
C TYR A 213 -4.25 5.78 0.28
N ILE A 214 -3.04 5.27 0.05
CA ILE A 214 -2.80 3.88 -0.36
C ILE A 214 -2.14 3.20 0.83
N PHE A 215 -2.90 2.35 1.53
CA PHE A 215 -2.49 1.75 2.79
C PHE A 215 -2.11 0.28 2.58
N ILE A 216 -0.84 -0.04 2.68
CA ILE A 216 -0.30 -1.39 2.51
C ILE A 216 -0.14 -2.04 3.88
N SER A 217 -0.72 -3.22 4.06
CA SER A 217 -0.52 -4.02 5.27
C SER A 217 -0.67 -5.53 4.97
N HIS A 218 -0.13 -6.35 5.87
CA HIS A 218 -0.44 -7.77 5.93
C HIS A 218 -1.46 -8.09 7.03
N ASP A 219 -1.79 -7.13 7.89
CA ASP A 219 -2.81 -7.28 8.93
C ASP A 219 -4.18 -6.89 8.38
N LEU A 220 -5.04 -7.88 8.25
CA LEU A 220 -6.39 -7.77 7.71
C LEU A 220 -7.31 -6.91 8.59
N SER A 221 -7.15 -6.98 9.91
CA SER A 221 -7.94 -6.20 10.87
C SER A 221 -7.62 -4.72 10.78
N VAL A 222 -6.34 -4.39 10.62
CA VAL A 222 -5.87 -3.01 10.41
C VAL A 222 -6.43 -2.43 9.12
N VAL A 223 -6.38 -3.19 8.01
CA VAL A 223 -6.89 -2.72 6.72
C VAL A 223 -8.41 -2.56 6.76
N LYS A 224 -9.14 -3.48 7.37
CA LYS A 224 -10.60 -3.36 7.59
C LYS A 224 -10.95 -2.05 8.30
N TYR A 225 -10.14 -1.66 9.28
CA TYR A 225 -10.41 -0.48 10.12
C TYR A 225 -10.22 0.84 9.37
N ILE A 226 -9.25 0.93 8.43
CA ILE A 226 -8.86 2.22 7.83
C ILE A 226 -9.33 2.40 6.39
N SER A 227 -9.68 1.31 5.68
CA SER A 227 -9.87 1.36 4.22
C SER A 227 -11.33 1.47 3.82
N ASP A 228 -11.60 2.28 2.79
CA ASP A 228 -12.90 2.37 2.13
C ASP A 228 -13.04 1.26 1.08
N ARG A 229 -11.97 0.97 0.34
CA ARG A 229 -11.88 -0.15 -0.62
C ARG A 229 -10.61 -0.94 -0.38
N ILE A 230 -10.61 -2.22 -0.78
CA ILE A 230 -9.45 -3.09 -0.64
C ILE A 230 -9.07 -3.76 -1.95
N ILE A 231 -7.78 -4.03 -2.08
CA ILE A 231 -7.15 -4.78 -3.17
C ILE A 231 -6.41 -5.96 -2.56
N ILE A 232 -6.74 -7.17 -2.99
CA ILE A 232 -6.07 -8.40 -2.56
C ILE A 232 -5.06 -8.81 -3.62
N MET A 233 -3.78 -8.85 -3.25
CA MET A 233 -2.68 -9.19 -4.15
C MET A 233 -2.11 -10.57 -3.86
N TYR A 234 -1.79 -11.30 -4.93
CA TYR A 234 -1.07 -12.56 -4.88
C TYR A 234 -0.07 -12.66 -6.04
N LEU A 235 1.20 -12.92 -5.75
CA LEU A 235 2.29 -13.02 -6.74
C LEU A 235 2.28 -11.90 -7.79
N GLY A 236 2.19 -10.66 -7.33
CA GLY A 236 2.25 -9.45 -8.16
C GLY A 236 0.95 -9.10 -8.89
N ARG A 237 -0.12 -9.85 -8.75
CA ARG A 237 -1.41 -9.63 -9.42
C ARG A 237 -2.53 -9.32 -8.44
N ILE A 238 -3.55 -8.62 -8.92
CA ILE A 238 -4.81 -8.42 -8.18
C ILE A 238 -5.68 -9.68 -8.37
N MET A 239 -6.08 -10.29 -7.24
CA MET A 239 -6.98 -11.44 -7.22
C MET A 239 -8.43 -11.01 -7.01
N GLU A 240 -8.63 -9.98 -6.19
CA GLU A 240 -9.94 -9.45 -5.86
C GLU A 240 -9.81 -7.99 -5.45
N MET A 241 -10.80 -7.15 -5.78
CA MET A 241 -10.88 -5.77 -5.31
C MET A 241 -12.31 -5.26 -5.28
N GLY A 242 -12.63 -4.39 -4.33
CA GLY A 242 -13.96 -3.78 -4.19
C GLY A 242 -14.09 -2.98 -2.90
N ASP A 243 -15.32 -2.66 -2.54
CA ASP A 243 -15.67 -2.06 -1.27
C ASP A 243 -15.18 -2.94 -0.11
N ALA A 244 -14.65 -2.31 0.95
CA ALA A 244 -14.03 -3.05 2.04
C ALA A 244 -15.05 -3.91 2.79
N GLU A 245 -16.21 -3.33 3.15
CA GLU A 245 -17.26 -4.05 3.88
C GLU A 245 -17.80 -5.23 3.08
N GLU A 246 -18.10 -5.00 1.79
CA GLU A 246 -18.59 -6.04 0.88
C GLU A 246 -17.62 -7.23 0.77
N ILE A 247 -16.33 -6.98 0.57
CA ILE A 247 -15.34 -8.06 0.43
C ILE A 247 -15.13 -8.81 1.76
N TYR A 248 -15.22 -8.12 2.92
CA TYR A 248 -15.11 -8.80 4.22
C TYR A 248 -16.33 -9.68 4.54
N GLU A 249 -17.52 -9.29 4.09
CA GLU A 249 -18.74 -10.05 4.29
C GLU A 249 -18.90 -11.16 3.24
N ASN A 250 -18.58 -10.87 1.98
CA ASN A 250 -18.81 -11.71 0.81
C ASN A 250 -17.54 -11.90 -0.02
N PRO A 251 -16.44 -12.47 0.54
CA PRO A 251 -15.24 -12.73 -0.23
C PRO A 251 -15.53 -13.72 -1.36
N ALA A 252 -15.10 -13.41 -2.58
CA ALA A 252 -15.41 -14.19 -3.76
C ALA A 252 -14.25 -15.12 -4.18
N HIS A 253 -13.02 -14.57 -4.22
CA HIS A 253 -11.88 -15.36 -4.65
C HIS A 253 -11.44 -16.36 -3.56
N PRO A 254 -11.17 -17.64 -3.91
CA PRO A 254 -10.76 -18.66 -2.93
C PRO A 254 -9.56 -18.28 -2.06
N TYR A 255 -8.62 -17.49 -2.59
CA TYR A 255 -7.51 -16.95 -1.82
C TYR A 255 -7.97 -15.95 -0.75
N THR A 256 -8.88 -15.04 -1.08
CA THR A 256 -9.46 -14.07 -0.14
C THR A 256 -10.21 -14.79 0.99
N LYS A 257 -11.01 -15.81 0.65
CA LYS A 257 -11.70 -16.64 1.65
C LYS A 257 -10.73 -17.29 2.62
N ALA A 258 -9.66 -17.87 2.09
CA ALA A 258 -8.63 -18.49 2.92
C ALA A 258 -7.91 -17.48 3.82
N LEU A 259 -7.52 -16.31 3.29
CA LEU A 259 -6.93 -15.24 4.08
C LEU A 259 -7.85 -14.78 5.23
N PHE A 260 -9.14 -14.56 4.93
CA PHE A 260 -10.08 -14.07 5.93
C PHE A 260 -10.51 -15.15 6.92
N SER A 261 -10.46 -16.43 6.53
CA SER A 261 -10.69 -17.54 7.46
C SER A 261 -9.64 -17.63 8.56
N ALA A 262 -8.43 -17.10 8.30
CA ALA A 262 -7.33 -17.07 9.26
C ALA A 262 -7.42 -15.91 10.28
N ILE A 263 -8.36 -14.97 10.10
CA ILE A 263 -8.61 -13.90 11.08
C ILE A 263 -9.21 -14.53 12.34
N PRO A 264 -8.62 -14.36 13.53
CA PRO A 264 -9.19 -14.86 14.76
C PRO A 264 -10.61 -14.31 14.99
N PRO A 265 -11.54 -15.11 15.50
CA PRO A 265 -12.87 -14.63 15.81
C PRO A 265 -12.84 -13.59 16.93
N VAL A 266 -13.73 -12.61 16.88
CA VAL A 266 -13.86 -11.57 17.90
C VAL A 266 -14.37 -12.14 19.23
N SER A 267 -15.20 -13.18 19.16
CA SER A 267 -15.75 -13.86 20.32
C SER A 267 -15.12 -15.23 20.51
N PRO A 268 -14.71 -15.61 21.76
CA PRO A 268 -14.20 -16.95 22.03
C PRO A 268 -15.23 -18.06 21.83
N PHE A 269 -16.51 -17.72 21.66
CA PHE A 269 -17.62 -18.64 21.40
C PHE A 269 -17.94 -18.80 19.92
N GLU A 270 -17.32 -18.03 19.05
CA GLU A 270 -17.48 -18.10 17.61
C GLU A 270 -16.53 -19.16 17.03
N VAL A 271 -17.10 -20.24 16.52
CA VAL A 271 -16.33 -21.29 15.83
C VAL A 271 -16.24 -20.90 14.36
N LYS A 272 -15.07 -20.48 13.92
CA LYS A 272 -14.78 -20.17 12.52
C LYS A 272 -13.96 -21.31 11.91
N GLU A 273 -14.47 -21.91 10.85
CA GLU A 273 -13.69 -22.89 10.08
C GLU A 273 -12.54 -22.20 9.36
N THR A 274 -11.31 -22.59 9.67
CA THR A 274 -10.12 -22.08 8.98
C THR A 274 -9.88 -22.90 7.72
N ILE A 275 -9.77 -22.22 6.58
CA ILE A 275 -9.42 -22.86 5.30
C ILE A 275 -7.92 -23.05 5.25
N GLU A 276 -7.45 -24.27 5.45
CA GLU A 276 -6.04 -24.60 5.37
C GLU A 276 -5.56 -24.62 3.91
N LEU A 277 -4.64 -23.69 3.59
CA LEU A 277 -4.02 -23.64 2.28
C LEU A 277 -2.91 -24.69 2.17
N LYS A 278 -3.07 -25.66 1.30
CA LYS A 278 -2.07 -26.70 1.05
C LYS A 278 -0.95 -26.19 0.14
N GLY A 279 0.27 -26.60 0.43
CA GLY A 279 1.46 -26.30 -0.38
C GLY A 279 2.11 -24.96 -0.03
N GLU A 280 3.32 -24.78 -0.55
CA GLU A 280 4.11 -23.57 -0.37
C GLU A 280 3.72 -22.48 -1.37
N ILE A 281 4.03 -21.22 -1.04
CA ILE A 281 3.90 -20.11 -1.99
C ILE A 281 4.87 -20.37 -3.14
N PRO A 282 4.38 -20.42 -4.39
CA PRO A 282 5.27 -20.60 -5.54
C PRO A 282 6.33 -19.50 -5.61
N SER A 283 7.52 -19.86 -6.03
CA SER A 283 8.54 -18.85 -6.27
C SER A 283 8.08 -17.90 -7.39
N PRO A 284 8.13 -16.59 -7.16
CA PRO A 284 7.77 -15.62 -8.19
C PRO A 284 8.72 -15.63 -9.40
N LEU A 285 9.80 -16.40 -9.35
CA LEU A 285 10.68 -16.70 -10.49
C LEU A 285 10.10 -17.76 -11.43
N ASN A 286 9.30 -18.67 -10.88
CA ASN A 286 8.71 -19.79 -11.62
C ASN A 286 7.19 -19.76 -11.45
N MET A 287 6.57 -18.74 -12.04
CA MET A 287 5.12 -18.58 -12.00
C MET A 287 4.45 -19.78 -12.67
N PRO A 288 3.42 -20.39 -12.04
CA PRO A 288 2.66 -21.45 -12.69
C PRO A 288 1.94 -20.89 -13.94
N PRO A 289 1.75 -21.71 -14.98
CA PRO A 289 0.88 -21.33 -16.06
C PRO A 289 -0.57 -21.19 -15.56
N GLY A 290 -1.31 -20.22 -16.10
CA GLY A 290 -2.69 -19.96 -15.71
C GLY A 290 -2.82 -19.19 -14.38
N CYS A 291 -3.82 -19.55 -13.60
CA CYS A 291 -4.11 -18.87 -12.33
C CYS A 291 -2.93 -18.96 -11.35
N PRO A 292 -2.41 -17.81 -10.85
CA PRO A 292 -1.27 -17.82 -9.95
C PRO A 292 -1.53 -18.60 -8.64
N PHE A 293 -2.79 -18.62 -8.18
CA PHE A 293 -3.21 -19.34 -6.99
C PHE A 293 -3.55 -20.81 -7.25
N GLY A 294 -3.56 -21.27 -8.51
CA GLY A 294 -4.04 -22.60 -8.92
C GLY A 294 -3.43 -23.77 -8.13
N ASN A 295 -2.14 -23.73 -7.82
CA ASN A 295 -1.45 -24.80 -7.10
C ASN A 295 -1.89 -24.94 -5.61
N ARG A 296 -2.49 -23.90 -5.03
CA ARG A 296 -2.96 -23.87 -3.62
C ARG A 296 -4.48 -23.83 -3.52
N CYS A 297 -5.17 -23.66 -4.65
CA CYS A 297 -6.61 -23.49 -4.70
C CYS A 297 -7.31 -24.87 -4.56
N PRO A 298 -8.19 -25.07 -3.55
CA PRO A 298 -8.94 -26.31 -3.41
C PRO A 298 -9.95 -26.56 -4.54
N TYR A 299 -10.30 -25.50 -5.28
CA TYR A 299 -11.26 -25.55 -6.39
C TYR A 299 -10.59 -25.54 -7.77
N CYS A 300 -9.28 -25.76 -7.87
CA CYS A 300 -8.55 -25.69 -9.12
C CYS A 300 -8.98 -26.79 -10.11
N THR A 301 -9.23 -26.40 -11.36
CA THR A 301 -9.53 -27.30 -12.48
C THR A 301 -8.48 -27.15 -13.58
N GLU A 302 -8.53 -28.01 -14.59
CA GLU A 302 -7.64 -27.91 -15.78
C GLU A 302 -7.85 -26.57 -16.52
N GLU A 303 -9.03 -25.98 -16.47
CA GLU A 303 -9.31 -24.67 -17.06
C GLU A 303 -8.50 -23.56 -16.37
N CYS A 304 -8.39 -23.60 -15.05
CA CYS A 304 -7.59 -22.62 -14.27
C CYS A 304 -6.11 -22.65 -14.62
N LYS A 305 -5.61 -23.74 -15.21
CA LYS A 305 -4.19 -23.91 -15.63
C LYS A 305 -3.90 -23.37 -17.02
N LYS A 306 -4.94 -23.10 -17.85
CA LYS A 306 -4.77 -22.72 -19.27
C LYS A 306 -4.40 -21.26 -19.45
N ALA A 307 -5.02 -20.37 -18.70
CA ALA A 307 -4.82 -18.93 -18.81
C ALA A 307 -4.92 -18.24 -17.44
N VAL A 308 -4.26 -17.11 -17.32
CA VAL A 308 -4.40 -16.24 -16.13
C VAL A 308 -5.79 -15.61 -16.18
N PRO A 309 -6.61 -15.74 -15.12
CA PRO A 309 -7.93 -15.13 -15.08
C PRO A 309 -7.85 -13.60 -15.19
N GLU A 310 -8.72 -13.02 -16.00
CA GLU A 310 -8.92 -11.57 -16.04
C GLU A 310 -9.66 -11.10 -14.80
N LEU A 311 -9.35 -9.88 -14.34
CA LEU A 311 -10.06 -9.21 -13.26
C LEU A 311 -11.39 -8.65 -13.82
N LYS A 312 -12.51 -9.33 -13.57
CA LYS A 312 -13.84 -8.95 -14.08
C LYS A 312 -14.71 -8.37 -12.98
N ASP A 313 -15.45 -7.33 -13.32
CA ASP A 313 -16.47 -6.73 -12.46
C ASP A 313 -17.69 -7.68 -12.37
N MET A 314 -18.00 -8.06 -11.15
CA MET A 314 -19.13 -8.96 -10.84
C MET A 314 -20.37 -8.20 -10.37
N GLY A 315 -20.33 -6.89 -10.39
CA GLY A 315 -21.36 -5.94 -9.96
C GLY A 315 -20.88 -5.04 -8.83
N ASN A 316 -21.43 -3.85 -8.75
CA ASN A 316 -21.12 -2.83 -7.72
C ASN A 316 -19.63 -2.50 -7.55
N GLY A 317 -18.80 -2.69 -8.60
CA GLY A 317 -17.36 -2.45 -8.53
C GLY A 317 -16.57 -3.57 -7.82
N HIS A 318 -17.22 -4.68 -7.44
CA HIS A 318 -16.56 -5.87 -6.91
C HIS A 318 -15.92 -6.66 -8.06
N LYS A 319 -14.60 -6.64 -8.17
CA LYS A 319 -13.84 -7.27 -9.25
C LYS A 319 -13.10 -8.51 -8.75
N VAL A 320 -13.17 -9.60 -9.51
CA VAL A 320 -12.64 -10.91 -9.12
C VAL A 320 -11.89 -11.56 -10.29
N ALA A 321 -10.68 -12.06 -10.04
CA ALA A 321 -9.83 -12.78 -11.01
C ALA A 321 -9.94 -14.30 -10.80
N CYS A 322 -11.15 -14.86 -10.90
CA CYS A 322 -11.40 -16.30 -10.73
C CYS A 322 -12.39 -16.80 -11.77
N VAL A 323 -11.93 -17.64 -12.71
CA VAL A 323 -12.78 -18.19 -13.79
C VAL A 323 -14.00 -18.93 -13.20
N ARG A 324 -13.79 -19.78 -12.20
CA ARG A 324 -14.88 -20.57 -11.62
C ARG A 324 -15.94 -19.72 -10.91
N TYR A 325 -15.54 -18.66 -10.22
CA TYR A 325 -16.47 -17.71 -9.62
C TYR A 325 -17.24 -16.93 -10.71
N GLN A 326 -16.51 -16.46 -11.75
CA GLN A 326 -17.09 -15.75 -12.89
C GLN A 326 -18.12 -16.61 -13.66
N ASN A 327 -17.95 -17.92 -13.67
CA ASN A 327 -18.86 -18.86 -14.32
C ASN A 327 -20.00 -19.33 -13.40
N GLY A 328 -20.03 -18.89 -12.13
CA GLY A 328 -21.04 -19.33 -11.14
C GLY A 328 -20.86 -20.76 -10.64
N GLU A 329 -19.68 -21.37 -10.81
CA GLU A 329 -19.38 -22.74 -10.40
C GLU A 329 -18.97 -22.87 -8.93
N ILE A 330 -18.60 -21.76 -8.31
CA ILE A 330 -18.32 -21.61 -6.86
C ILE A 330 -18.93 -20.31 -6.37
N GLN A 331 -19.31 -20.31 -5.08
CA GLN A 331 -19.86 -19.14 -4.40
C GLN A 331 -18.81 -18.47 -3.54
#